data_407508b3eb00d41738e0dc1d573382f8
#
_entry.id   407508b3eb00d41738e0dc1d573382f8
#
_cell.length_a   1.000
_cell.length_b   1.000
_cell.length_c   1.000
_cell.angle_alpha   90.00
_cell.angle_beta   90.00
_cell.angle_gamma   90.00
#
_symmetry.space_group_name_H-M   'P 1'
#
loop_
_entity.id
_entity.type
_entity.pdbx_description
1 polymer ?
#
loop_
_entity_poly.entity_id
_entity_poly.type
_entity_poly.pdbx_seq_one_letter_code
_entity_poly.pdbx_strand_id
1 'polypeptide(L)'
;MPSSQPPPPDTSRTPRYRHEVLECIYSANNSHRAVLTRDDRGLFHVSCEKWDLSEWEHCGYGFWSPIGRGATITDTVDNARKLGRERLLELGAP
;
A
#
# COMPACT_ATOMS: atom_id res chain seq x y z
N MET A 1 -0.79 9.35 -30.70
CA MET A 1 -0.55 10.07 -29.45
C MET A 1 -0.77 9.16 -28.26
N PRO A 2 0.19 9.05 -27.39
CA PRO A 2 -0.09 8.35 -26.14
C PRO A 2 -1.17 9.09 -25.38
N SER A 3 -1.95 8.36 -24.62
CA SER A 3 -2.95 8.97 -23.76
C SER A 3 -2.27 9.95 -22.83
N SER A 4 -2.82 11.15 -22.69
CA SER A 4 -2.32 12.13 -21.73
C SER A 4 -2.76 11.82 -20.31
N GLN A 5 -3.61 10.82 -20.12
CA GLN A 5 -4.10 10.44 -18.81
C GLN A 5 -3.19 9.37 -18.18
N PRO A 6 -2.76 9.58 -16.94
CA PRO A 6 -1.99 8.57 -16.24
C PRO A 6 -2.83 7.32 -15.98
N PRO A 7 -2.20 6.15 -15.85
CA PRO A 7 -2.93 4.93 -15.54
C PRO A 7 -3.54 5.00 -14.14
N PRO A 8 -4.73 4.40 -13.95
CA PRO A 8 -5.32 4.30 -12.62
C PRO A 8 -4.48 3.37 -11.73
N PRO A 9 -4.60 3.47 -10.40
CA PRO A 9 -3.91 2.56 -9.50
C PRO A 9 -4.22 1.10 -9.82
N ASP A 10 -3.17 0.28 -9.87
CA ASP A 10 -3.30 -1.14 -10.18
C ASP A 10 -3.57 -1.93 -8.90
N THR A 11 -4.85 -2.16 -8.59
CA THR A 11 -5.27 -2.87 -7.39
C THR A 11 -5.16 -4.39 -7.54
N SER A 12 -4.86 -4.89 -8.75
CA SER A 12 -4.68 -6.32 -8.99
C SER A 12 -3.25 -6.79 -8.69
N ARG A 13 -2.30 -5.86 -8.60
CA ARG A 13 -0.90 -6.21 -8.41
C ARG A 13 -0.63 -6.60 -6.96
N THR A 14 -0.21 -7.85 -6.74
CA THR A 14 0.17 -8.34 -5.41
C THR A 14 1.49 -7.68 -4.98
N PRO A 15 1.55 -7.09 -3.77
CA PRO A 15 2.78 -6.51 -3.28
C PRO A 15 3.86 -7.57 -3.10
N ARG A 16 5.12 -7.16 -3.31
CA ARG A 16 6.26 -8.03 -3.06
C ARG A 16 6.89 -7.65 -1.73
N TYR A 17 6.75 -8.53 -0.77
CA TYR A 17 7.30 -8.34 0.57
C TYR A 17 8.08 -9.59 0.98
N ARG A 18 9.00 -9.39 1.91
CA ARG A 18 9.80 -10.48 2.48
C ARG A 18 8.92 -11.49 3.23
N HIS A 19 7.83 -11.00 3.82
CA HIS A 19 6.91 -11.82 4.60
C HIS A 19 5.64 -12.12 3.80
N GLU A 20 4.84 -13.05 4.31
CA GLU A 20 3.57 -13.42 3.68
C GLU A 20 2.61 -12.24 3.66
N VAL A 21 2.13 -11.88 2.48
CA VAL A 21 1.11 -10.83 2.34
C VAL A 21 -0.26 -11.44 2.60
N LEU A 22 -0.96 -10.92 3.61
CA LEU A 22 -2.27 -11.41 4.00
C LEU A 22 -3.40 -10.62 3.33
N GLU A 23 -3.25 -9.30 3.26
CA GLU A 23 -4.35 -8.42 2.88
C GLU A 23 -3.81 -7.06 2.44
N CYS A 24 -4.52 -6.40 1.53
CA CYS A 24 -4.31 -5.00 1.21
C CYS A 24 -5.60 -4.25 1.49
N ILE A 25 -5.50 -3.11 2.19
CA ILE A 25 -6.63 -2.22 2.45
C ILE A 25 -6.39 -0.97 1.63
N TYR A 26 -7.32 -0.65 0.74
CA TYR A 26 -7.20 0.50 -0.17
C TYR A 26 -7.96 1.69 0.37
N SER A 27 -7.45 2.89 0.09
CA SER A 27 -8.18 4.13 0.32
C SER A 27 -9.38 4.21 -0.63
N ALA A 28 -10.32 5.13 -0.36
CA ALA A 28 -11.57 5.20 -1.12
C ALA A 28 -11.35 5.38 -2.63
N ASN A 29 -10.34 6.14 -3.04
CA ASN A 29 -10.02 6.32 -4.46
C ASN A 29 -8.90 5.40 -4.96
N ASN A 30 -8.49 4.42 -4.15
CA ASN A 30 -7.42 3.46 -4.45
C ASN A 30 -6.04 4.09 -4.68
N SER A 31 -5.83 5.34 -4.26
CA SER A 31 -4.54 6.02 -4.44
C SER A 31 -3.50 5.58 -3.41
N HIS A 32 -3.93 5.02 -2.31
CA HIS A 32 -3.09 4.56 -1.21
C HIS A 32 -3.55 3.19 -0.77
N ARG A 33 -2.65 2.41 -0.21
CA ARG A 33 -3.00 1.12 0.38
C ARG A 33 -2.15 0.82 1.61
N ALA A 34 -2.75 0.09 2.55
CA ALA A 34 -2.05 -0.50 3.67
C ALA A 34 -1.85 -1.98 3.36
N VAL A 35 -0.62 -2.47 3.49
CA VAL A 35 -0.28 -3.87 3.22
C VAL A 35 -0.04 -4.56 4.54
N LEU A 36 -0.80 -5.62 4.80
CA LEU A 36 -0.68 -6.43 6.00
C LEU A 36 0.11 -7.69 5.67
N THR A 37 1.20 -7.91 6.40
CA THR A 37 2.05 -9.09 6.24
C THR A 37 2.19 -9.79 7.58
N ARG A 38 2.55 -11.07 7.54
CA ARG A 38 2.83 -11.88 8.73
C ARG A 38 4.23 -12.44 8.62
N ASP A 39 5.04 -12.25 9.67
CA ASP A 39 6.40 -12.80 9.69
C ASP A 39 6.41 -14.24 10.23
N ASP A 40 7.58 -14.84 10.24
CA ASP A 40 7.76 -16.22 10.67
C ASP A 40 7.57 -16.43 12.19
N ARG A 41 7.50 -15.35 12.95
CA ARG A 41 7.20 -15.38 14.39
C ARG A 41 5.70 -15.28 14.66
N GLY A 42 4.88 -15.10 13.62
CA GLY A 42 3.45 -14.90 13.74
C GLY A 42 3.05 -13.46 14.07
N LEU A 43 3.96 -12.51 13.97
CA LEU A 43 3.65 -11.10 14.18
C LEU A 43 3.21 -10.46 12.86
N PHE A 44 2.32 -9.48 12.98
CA PHE A 44 1.74 -8.79 11.83
C PHE A 44 2.42 -7.43 11.64
N HIS A 45 2.69 -7.10 10.38
CA HIS A 45 3.32 -5.84 10.00
C HIS A 45 2.36 -5.06 9.11
N VAL A 46 2.25 -3.77 9.34
CA VAL A 46 1.41 -2.86 8.55
C VAL A 46 2.30 -1.83 7.89
N SER A 47 2.33 -1.85 6.57
CA SER A 47 3.10 -0.90 5.76
C SER A 47 2.14 -0.17 4.84
N CYS A 48 2.44 1.09 4.53
CA CYS A 48 1.61 1.88 3.62
C CYS A 48 2.34 2.18 2.34
N GLU A 49 1.58 2.24 1.24
CA GLU A 49 2.09 2.56 -0.10
C GLU A 49 1.16 3.55 -0.77
N LYS A 50 1.70 4.33 -1.68
CA LYS A 50 0.93 5.22 -2.55
C LYS A 50 1.15 4.84 -4.00
N TRP A 51 0.14 5.11 -4.83
CA TRP A 51 0.28 4.98 -6.28
C TRP A 51 1.14 6.15 -6.77
N ASP A 52 2.32 5.84 -7.29
CA ASP A 52 3.33 6.81 -7.63
C ASP A 52 3.39 7.00 -9.15
N LEU A 53 3.18 8.22 -9.59
CA LEU A 53 3.21 8.60 -10.99
C LEU A 53 4.40 9.49 -11.33
N SER A 54 5.41 9.55 -10.45
CA SER A 54 6.57 10.43 -10.66
C SER A 54 7.36 10.09 -11.91
N GLU A 55 7.32 8.84 -12.35
CA GLU A 55 8.00 8.38 -13.55
C GLU A 55 7.07 8.24 -14.78
N TRP A 56 5.81 8.66 -14.63
CA TRP A 56 4.83 8.52 -15.68
C TRP A 56 5.26 9.16 -17.00
N GLU A 57 5.80 10.38 -16.97
CA GLU A 57 6.22 11.10 -18.17
C GLU A 57 7.42 10.45 -18.86
N HIS A 58 8.26 9.75 -18.12
CA HIS A 58 9.47 9.12 -18.65
C HIS A 58 9.25 7.67 -19.04
N CYS A 59 8.54 6.91 -18.20
CA CYS A 59 8.41 5.47 -18.35
C CYS A 59 7.03 5.01 -18.81
N GLY A 60 6.02 5.86 -18.72
CA GLY A 60 4.66 5.54 -19.15
C GLY A 60 3.91 4.60 -18.23
N TYR A 61 4.36 4.42 -17.01
CA TYR A 61 3.68 3.57 -16.04
C TYR A 61 3.69 4.19 -14.63
N GLY A 62 2.75 3.72 -13.80
CA GLY A 62 2.76 4.01 -12.38
C GLY A 62 3.22 2.81 -11.58
N PHE A 63 3.52 3.01 -10.32
CA PHE A 63 3.95 1.94 -9.42
C PHE A 63 3.57 2.25 -7.98
N TRP A 64 3.49 1.19 -7.15
CA TRP A 64 3.26 1.36 -5.73
C TRP A 64 4.57 1.66 -5.04
N SER A 65 4.62 2.77 -4.29
CA SER A 65 5.82 3.26 -3.61
C SER A 65 5.58 3.28 -2.10
N PRO A 66 6.51 2.77 -1.29
CA PRO A 66 6.34 2.81 0.16
C PRO A 66 6.36 4.25 0.67
N ILE A 67 5.53 4.51 1.70
CA ILE A 67 5.48 5.81 2.36
C ILE A 67 5.53 5.59 3.87
N GLY A 68 6.03 6.60 4.59
CA GLY A 68 6.12 6.56 6.03
C GLY A 68 7.43 5.97 6.52
N ARG A 69 7.48 5.70 7.81
CA ARG A 69 8.72 5.30 8.52
C ARG A 69 8.84 3.79 8.70
N GLY A 70 8.38 3.00 7.75
CA GLY A 70 8.44 1.57 7.84
C GLY A 70 7.17 0.97 8.44
N ALA A 71 7.25 -0.29 8.80
CA ALA A 71 6.08 -1.05 9.22
C ALA A 71 5.80 -0.87 10.71
N THR A 72 4.52 -0.83 11.06
CA THR A 72 4.07 -0.96 12.44
C THR A 72 3.83 -2.44 12.71
N ILE A 73 4.30 -2.92 13.86
CA ILE A 73 4.20 -4.33 14.23
C ILE A 73 3.13 -4.50 15.30
N THR A 74 2.28 -5.52 15.15
CA THR A 74 1.27 -5.85 16.13
C THR A 74 1.10 -7.36 16.23
N ASP A 75 0.45 -7.84 17.28
CA ASP A 75 0.31 -9.26 17.58
C ASP A 75 -1.00 -9.89 17.08
N THR A 76 -1.95 -9.10 16.61
CA THR A 76 -3.22 -9.61 16.09
C THR A 76 -3.56 -9.03 14.72
N VAL A 77 -4.26 -9.82 13.90
CA VAL A 77 -4.69 -9.38 12.58
C VAL A 77 -5.76 -8.27 12.67
N ASP A 78 -6.60 -8.33 13.69
CA ASP A 78 -7.63 -7.28 13.88
C ASP A 78 -7.00 -5.94 14.20
N ASN A 79 -5.97 -5.91 15.05
CA ASN A 79 -5.20 -4.71 15.31
C ASN A 79 -4.47 -4.24 14.06
N ALA A 80 -3.93 -5.16 13.27
CA ALA A 80 -3.27 -4.80 12.03
C ALA A 80 -4.22 -4.11 11.06
N ARG A 81 -5.43 -4.62 10.90
CA ARG A 81 -6.46 -3.99 10.07
C ARG A 81 -6.83 -2.60 10.56
N LYS A 82 -7.03 -2.47 11.87
CA LYS A 82 -7.34 -1.17 12.49
C LYS A 82 -6.22 -0.17 12.25
N LEU A 83 -4.99 -0.57 12.49
CA LEU A 83 -3.81 0.28 12.26
C LEU A 83 -3.68 0.68 10.79
N GLY A 84 -3.95 -0.24 9.88
CA GLY A 84 -3.92 0.04 8.45
C GLY A 84 -4.89 1.14 8.07
N ARG A 85 -6.12 1.06 8.54
CA ARG A 85 -7.14 2.09 8.30
C ARG A 85 -6.77 3.42 8.93
N GLU A 86 -6.29 3.41 10.18
CA GLU A 86 -5.85 4.62 10.88
C GLU A 86 -4.69 5.30 10.15
N ARG A 87 -3.72 4.51 9.67
CA ARG A 87 -2.58 5.04 8.93
C ARG A 87 -3.02 5.73 7.63
N LEU A 88 -3.96 5.12 6.90
CA LEU A 88 -4.47 5.74 5.69
C LEU A 88 -5.15 7.06 5.98
N LEU A 89 -5.90 7.16 7.09
CA LEU A 89 -6.52 8.42 7.51
C LEU A 89 -5.47 9.47 7.92
N GLU A 90 -4.44 9.06 8.66
CA GLU A 90 -3.35 9.96 9.08
C GLU A 90 -2.61 10.54 7.87
N LEU A 91 -2.48 9.78 6.80
CA LEU A 91 -1.85 10.22 5.56
C LEU A 91 -2.75 11.14 4.74
N GLY A 92 -3.98 11.37 5.19
CA GLY A 92 -4.96 12.15 4.43
C GLY A 92 -5.41 11.47 3.16
N ALA A 93 -5.31 10.14 3.09
CA ALA A 93 -5.67 9.38 1.90
C ALA A 93 -7.18 9.44 1.66
N PRO A 94 -7.62 9.91 0.48
CA PRO A 94 -9.04 9.98 0.17
C PRO A 94 -9.65 8.63 -0.15
#